data_33bcbab78ab0237bd9a3b8b7e3dea07c
#
_entry.id   33bcbab78ab0237bd9a3b8b7e3dea07c
#
_cell.length_a   1.000
_cell.length_b   1.000
_cell.length_c   1.000
_cell.angle_alpha   90.00
_cell.angle_beta   90.00
_cell.angle_gamma   90.00
#
_symmetry.space_group_name_H-M   'P 1'
#
loop_
_entity.id
_entity.type
_entity.pdbx_description
1 polymer ?
#
loop_
_entity_poly.entity_id
_entity_poly.type
_entity_poly.pdbx_seq_one_letter_code
_entity_poly.pdbx_strand_id
1 'polypeptide(L)'
;MLFSYNADLLPKVRMLGQIRYNDPWIHFSRCINEWVLYVIRDGNLYLQEDGVRYHLSAGDFFLLEPVLTHEGYQRAACDYYYAHFTHPDMCRAADERQAIALLAEKRRKSLVGYNLEAVDSTPPITYLPKQFRLTGGEFKAQLRAAVDCYDSREDDYKRRTSTLLHSFLLQTAHEHLLSRNSAQGRKLRKSDVIAEQLLRYLN
;
A
#
# COMPACT_ATOMS: atom_id res chain seq x y z
N MET A 1 -1.33 -7.82 9.82
CA MET A 1 -2.70 -7.43 9.38
C MET A 1 -2.62 -7.01 7.92
N LEU A 2 -3.55 -7.51 7.10
CA LEU A 2 -3.72 -7.16 5.69
C LEU A 2 -5.11 -6.60 5.44
N PHE A 3 -5.19 -5.68 4.48
CA PHE A 3 -6.43 -5.17 3.91
C PHE A 3 -6.58 -5.67 2.48
N SER A 4 -7.77 -6.10 2.10
CA SER A 4 -8.14 -6.46 0.73
C SER A 4 -8.92 -5.34 0.07
N TYR A 5 -8.72 -5.15 -1.22
CA TYR A 5 -9.52 -4.23 -2.03
C TYR A 5 -9.56 -4.67 -3.50
N ASN A 6 -10.59 -4.24 -4.21
CA ASN A 6 -10.71 -4.45 -5.65
C ASN A 6 -9.83 -3.45 -6.40
N ALA A 7 -8.80 -3.95 -7.09
CA ALA A 7 -7.84 -3.13 -7.83
C ALA A 7 -8.38 -2.52 -9.14
N ASP A 8 -9.58 -2.89 -9.59
CA ASP A 8 -10.23 -2.25 -10.73
C ASP A 8 -10.97 -0.96 -10.33
N LEU A 9 -11.13 -0.74 -9.02
CA LEU A 9 -11.77 0.45 -8.47
C LEU A 9 -10.74 1.44 -7.94
N LEU A 10 -10.82 2.68 -8.41
CA LEU A 10 -9.91 3.72 -7.95
C LEU A 10 -10.29 4.22 -6.55
N PRO A 11 -9.32 4.46 -5.67
CA PRO A 11 -9.55 5.21 -4.44
C PRO A 11 -10.04 6.63 -4.78
N LYS A 12 -10.96 7.17 -4.01
CA LYS A 12 -11.41 8.56 -4.15
C LYS A 12 -10.64 9.43 -3.17
N VAL A 13 -9.67 10.15 -3.66
CA VAL A 13 -8.85 11.06 -2.84
C VAL A 13 -9.67 12.30 -2.44
N ARG A 14 -9.79 12.53 -1.12
CA ARG A 14 -10.33 13.78 -0.58
C ARG A 14 -9.22 14.83 -0.46
N MET A 15 -8.09 14.46 0.17
CA MET A 15 -6.91 15.31 0.28
C MET A 15 -5.63 14.47 0.28
N LEU A 16 -4.58 15.04 -0.27
CA LEU A 16 -3.26 14.44 -0.30
C LEU A 16 -2.23 15.55 -0.20
N GLY A 17 -1.13 15.31 0.51
CA GLY A 17 -0.10 16.32 0.67
C GLY A 17 1.12 15.81 1.41
N GLN A 18 2.01 16.75 1.70
CA GLN A 18 3.19 16.56 2.52
C GLN A 18 3.20 17.55 3.66
N ILE A 19 3.57 17.11 4.84
CA ILE A 19 3.76 17.98 6.03
C ILE A 19 5.12 17.70 6.64
N ARG A 20 5.78 18.77 7.08
CA ARG A 20 7.01 18.72 7.87
C ARG A 20 6.81 19.49 9.17
N TYR A 21 7.07 18.80 10.27
CA TYR A 21 7.20 19.38 11.60
C TYR A 21 8.67 19.33 12.02
N ASN A 22 9.32 20.48 12.05
CA ASN A 22 10.71 20.58 12.49
C ASN A 22 10.84 20.49 14.03
N ASP A 23 9.82 21.01 14.74
CA ASP A 23 9.73 20.93 16.20
C ASP A 23 8.92 19.69 16.62
N PRO A 24 9.21 19.12 17.80
CA PRO A 24 8.47 17.99 18.33
C PRO A 24 6.96 18.27 18.44
N TRP A 25 6.18 17.63 17.60
CA TRP A 25 4.74 17.75 17.51
C TRP A 25 4.06 16.43 17.93
N ILE A 26 2.82 16.50 18.37
CA ILE A 26 2.00 15.35 18.69
C ILE A 26 0.73 15.35 17.84
N HIS A 27 0.39 14.22 17.26
CA HIS A 27 -0.82 14.07 16.46
C HIS A 27 -2.06 14.25 17.36
N PHE A 28 -2.99 15.09 16.96
CA PHE A 28 -4.23 15.30 17.69
C PHE A 28 -5.19 14.09 17.51
N SER A 29 -6.08 13.90 18.50
CA SER A 29 -7.07 12.82 18.48
C SER A 29 -8.16 13.10 17.45
N ARG A 30 -8.50 12.08 16.65
CA ARG A 30 -9.60 12.11 15.68
C ARG A 30 -10.20 10.73 15.46
N CYS A 31 -11.47 10.76 15.03
CA CYS A 31 -12.17 9.62 14.46
C CYS A 31 -12.80 10.10 13.14
N ILE A 32 -12.40 9.51 12.02
CA ILE A 32 -12.87 9.92 10.69
C ILE A 32 -13.29 8.70 9.87
N ASN A 33 -14.25 8.88 8.98
CA ASN A 33 -14.76 7.80 8.12
C ASN A 33 -14.03 7.77 6.77
N GLU A 34 -12.70 7.71 6.82
CA GLU A 34 -11.83 7.62 5.66
C GLU A 34 -10.60 6.79 6.00
N TRP A 35 -10.03 6.14 5.01
CA TRP A 35 -8.68 5.61 5.10
C TRP A 35 -7.67 6.75 5.14
N VAL A 36 -6.68 6.66 6.02
CA VAL A 36 -5.56 7.62 6.02
C VAL A 36 -4.27 6.86 5.82
N LEU A 37 -3.58 7.21 4.74
CA LEU A 37 -2.23 6.76 4.48
C LEU A 37 -1.23 7.73 5.09
N TYR A 38 -0.21 7.19 5.77
CA TYR A 38 1.03 7.89 6.09
C TYR A 38 2.21 7.18 5.44
N VAL A 39 3.13 7.96 4.87
CA VAL A 39 4.44 7.48 4.43
C VAL A 39 5.50 8.42 4.99
N ILE A 40 6.30 7.90 5.91
CA ILE A 40 7.30 8.70 6.63
C ILE A 40 8.50 8.95 5.72
N ARG A 41 8.86 10.22 5.54
CA ARG A 41 10.04 10.64 4.76
C ARG A 41 11.28 10.78 5.64
N ASP A 42 11.08 11.35 6.83
CA ASP A 42 12.15 11.60 7.80
C ASP A 42 11.59 11.77 9.21
N GLY A 43 12.39 11.50 10.22
CA GLY A 43 11.98 11.58 11.62
C GLY A 43 11.10 10.40 12.06
N ASN A 44 10.25 10.66 13.06
CA ASN A 44 9.42 9.64 13.69
C ASN A 44 7.99 10.14 13.90
N LEU A 45 7.01 9.23 13.79
CA LEU A 45 5.62 9.47 14.13
C LEU A 45 5.12 8.37 15.08
N TYR A 46 4.62 8.79 16.22
CA TYR A 46 4.10 7.90 17.25
C TYR A 46 2.59 8.01 17.30
N LEU A 47 1.89 6.99 16.79
CA LEU A 47 0.44 6.92 16.69
C LEU A 47 -0.12 5.79 17.53
N GLN A 48 -1.29 6.03 18.11
CA GLN A 48 -2.15 5.01 18.69
C GLN A 48 -3.45 4.97 17.89
N GLU A 49 -3.90 3.80 17.48
CA GLU A 49 -5.19 3.58 16.83
C GLU A 49 -5.94 2.48 17.59
N ASP A 50 -7.12 2.81 18.07
CA ASP A 50 -7.97 1.90 18.86
C ASP A 50 -7.19 1.19 19.99
N GLY A 51 -6.38 1.96 20.73
CA GLY A 51 -5.55 1.46 21.85
C GLY A 51 -4.24 0.79 21.44
N VAL A 52 -4.02 0.47 20.15
CA VAL A 52 -2.78 -0.15 19.67
C VAL A 52 -1.77 0.93 19.27
N ARG A 53 -0.57 0.85 19.83
CA ARG A 53 0.52 1.81 19.58
C ARG A 53 1.41 1.38 18.42
N TYR A 54 1.76 2.35 17.58
CA TYR A 54 2.64 2.20 16.43
C TYR A 54 3.74 3.24 16.47
N HIS A 55 4.96 2.81 16.26
CA HIS A 55 6.11 3.68 16.02
C HIS A 55 6.48 3.59 14.56
N LEU A 56 6.39 4.71 13.85
CA LEU A 56 6.68 4.85 12.43
C LEU A 56 7.94 5.69 12.27
N SER A 57 8.83 5.27 11.38
CA SER A 57 10.08 5.96 11.06
C SER A 57 10.30 6.02 9.55
N ALA A 58 11.36 6.71 9.10
CA ALA A 58 11.60 6.95 7.67
C ALA A 58 11.51 5.67 6.83
N GLY A 59 10.70 5.72 5.76
CA GLY A 59 10.37 4.59 4.88
C GLY A 59 9.14 3.79 5.30
N ASP A 60 8.55 4.03 6.48
CA ASP A 60 7.34 3.32 6.86
C ASP A 60 6.11 3.83 6.11
N PHE A 61 5.40 2.89 5.49
CA PHE A 61 4.04 2.97 5.02
C PHE A 61 3.11 2.54 6.15
N PHE A 62 2.03 3.27 6.38
CA PHE A 62 1.03 2.95 7.39
C PHE A 62 -0.37 3.37 6.97
N LEU A 63 -1.36 2.50 7.19
CA LEU A 63 -2.78 2.77 6.92
C LEU A 63 -3.56 2.83 8.22
N LEU A 64 -4.25 3.95 8.47
CA LEU A 64 -5.29 4.08 9.48
C LEU A 64 -6.64 3.69 8.88
N GLU A 65 -7.45 3.02 9.70
CA GLU A 65 -8.76 2.51 9.31
C GLU A 65 -9.87 3.55 9.54
N PRO A 66 -10.91 3.55 8.67
CA PRO A 66 -12.09 4.36 8.91
C PRO A 66 -12.73 4.05 10.27
N VAL A 67 -13.36 5.05 10.88
CA VAL A 67 -14.13 5.01 12.12
C VAL A 67 -13.40 4.52 13.37
N LEU A 68 -12.09 4.26 13.29
CA LEU A 68 -11.26 4.03 14.44
C LEU A 68 -10.67 5.35 14.96
N THR A 69 -10.64 5.51 16.29
CA THR A 69 -9.98 6.67 16.90
C THR A 69 -8.48 6.52 16.82
N HIS A 70 -7.80 7.55 16.34
CA HIS A 70 -6.34 7.62 16.30
C HIS A 70 -5.83 8.93 16.87
N GLU A 71 -4.68 8.87 17.52
CA GLU A 71 -4.02 10.00 18.17
C GLU A 71 -2.51 9.77 18.31
N GLY A 72 -1.76 10.84 18.54
CA GLY A 72 -0.36 10.73 18.93
C GLY A 72 -0.22 10.39 20.41
N TYR A 73 0.74 9.55 20.76
CA TYR A 73 1.05 9.27 22.17
C TYR A 73 2.42 9.79 22.63
N GLN A 74 3.23 10.29 21.69
CA GLN A 74 4.55 10.86 21.95
C GLN A 74 4.87 11.96 20.94
N ARG A 75 5.53 13.04 21.39
CA ARG A 75 5.99 14.13 20.54
C ARG A 75 7.24 13.73 19.75
N ALA A 76 7.31 14.09 18.47
CA ALA A 76 8.50 13.95 17.65
C ALA A 76 8.48 14.92 16.47
N ALA A 77 9.66 15.23 15.92
CA ALA A 77 9.79 15.86 14.62
C ALA A 77 9.54 14.80 13.53
N CYS A 78 8.82 15.17 12.50
CA CYS A 78 8.45 14.23 11.43
C CYS A 78 8.16 14.96 10.12
N ASP A 79 8.62 14.38 9.02
CA ASP A 79 8.27 14.76 7.65
C ASP A 79 7.58 13.55 6.99
N TYR A 80 6.36 13.73 6.49
CA TYR A 80 5.59 12.63 5.92
C TYR A 80 4.65 13.06 4.80
N TYR A 81 4.39 12.13 3.89
CA TYR A 81 3.23 12.21 2.99
C TYR A 81 1.99 11.69 3.70
N TYR A 82 0.85 12.27 3.38
CA TYR A 82 -0.45 11.78 3.84
C TYR A 82 -1.46 11.78 2.70
N ALA A 83 -2.39 10.84 2.74
CA ALA A 83 -3.55 10.83 1.86
C ALA A 83 -4.80 10.40 2.64
N HIS A 84 -5.86 11.18 2.53
CA HIS A 84 -7.20 10.81 2.97
C HIS A 84 -7.99 10.36 1.75
N PHE A 85 -8.54 9.17 1.79
CA PHE A 85 -9.29 8.61 0.67
C PHE A 85 -10.36 7.63 1.12
N THR A 86 -11.34 7.39 0.26
CA THR A 86 -12.32 6.31 0.42
C THR A 86 -12.14 5.28 -0.67
N HIS A 87 -12.50 4.04 -0.37
CA HIS A 87 -12.56 2.95 -1.33
C HIS A 87 -13.79 2.10 -1.02
N PRO A 88 -14.64 1.74 -2.03
CA PRO A 88 -15.96 1.16 -1.76
C PRO A 88 -15.92 -0.22 -1.11
N ASP A 89 -14.89 -1.02 -1.34
CA ASP A 89 -14.79 -2.39 -0.86
C ASP A 89 -13.49 -2.71 -0.10
N MET A 90 -12.71 -1.69 0.26
CA MET A 90 -11.50 -1.91 1.06
C MET A 90 -11.86 -2.28 2.49
N CYS A 91 -11.40 -3.45 2.96
CA CYS A 91 -11.70 -3.98 4.29
C CYS A 91 -10.53 -4.84 4.81
N ARG A 92 -10.61 -5.24 6.09
CA ARG A 92 -9.66 -6.22 6.64
C ARG A 92 -9.80 -7.55 5.92
N ALA A 93 -8.67 -8.16 5.55
CA ALA A 93 -8.66 -9.50 4.98
C ALA A 93 -9.12 -10.52 6.04
N ALA A 94 -10.09 -11.36 5.69
CA ALA A 94 -10.67 -12.33 6.61
C ALA A 94 -9.66 -13.42 7.02
N ASP A 95 -8.79 -13.84 6.09
CA ASP A 95 -7.73 -14.82 6.32
C ASP A 95 -6.43 -14.37 5.65
N GLU A 96 -5.46 -13.97 6.47
CA GLU A 96 -4.15 -13.51 5.97
C GLU A 96 -3.34 -14.63 5.29
N ARG A 97 -3.48 -15.88 5.72
CA ARG A 97 -2.75 -17.01 5.11
C ARG A 97 -3.29 -17.28 3.71
N GLN A 98 -4.61 -17.29 3.57
CA GLN A 98 -5.26 -17.42 2.28
C GLN A 98 -4.91 -16.24 1.36
N ALA A 99 -4.93 -15.01 1.87
CA ALA A 99 -4.53 -13.82 1.12
C ALA A 99 -3.10 -13.93 0.56
N ILE A 100 -2.16 -14.38 1.37
CA ILE A 100 -0.76 -14.57 0.96
C ILE A 100 -0.65 -15.67 -0.10
N ALA A 101 -1.38 -16.78 0.06
CA ALA A 101 -1.38 -17.87 -0.93
C ALA A 101 -1.94 -17.41 -2.29
N LEU A 102 -3.03 -16.65 -2.29
CA LEU A 102 -3.62 -16.07 -3.51
C LEU A 102 -2.67 -15.09 -4.20
N LEU A 103 -1.98 -14.23 -3.44
CA LEU A 103 -0.96 -13.33 -3.99
C LEU A 103 0.21 -14.09 -4.62
N ALA A 104 0.69 -15.15 -3.97
CA ALA A 104 1.75 -15.99 -4.48
C ALA A 104 1.34 -16.67 -5.79
N GLU A 105 0.13 -17.19 -5.86
CA GLU A 105 -0.43 -17.81 -7.07
C GLU A 105 -0.61 -16.78 -8.20
N LYS A 106 -1.15 -15.58 -7.90
CA LYS A 106 -1.24 -14.48 -8.86
C LYS A 106 0.15 -14.13 -9.43
N ARG A 107 1.17 -14.08 -8.58
CA ARG A 107 2.55 -13.85 -9.00
C ARG A 107 3.07 -14.97 -9.91
N ARG A 108 2.81 -16.23 -9.57
CA ARG A 108 3.21 -17.38 -10.43
C ARG A 108 2.58 -17.26 -11.81
N LYS A 109 1.28 -17.01 -11.89
CA LYS A 109 0.57 -16.80 -13.16
C LYS A 109 1.17 -15.66 -13.98
N SER A 110 1.49 -14.52 -13.36
CA SER A 110 2.08 -13.37 -14.05
C SER A 110 3.48 -13.65 -14.63
N LEU A 111 4.23 -14.60 -14.08
CA LEU A 111 5.56 -14.97 -14.59
C LEU A 111 5.53 -15.85 -15.83
N VAL A 112 4.46 -16.62 -16.04
CA VAL A 112 4.35 -17.62 -17.12
C VAL A 112 3.21 -17.34 -18.11
N GLY A 113 2.29 -16.45 -17.76
CA GLY A 113 1.16 -16.09 -18.60
C GLY A 113 1.62 -15.27 -19.82
N TYR A 114 1.50 -15.85 -21.01
CA TYR A 114 1.69 -15.20 -22.30
C TYR A 114 0.40 -15.37 -23.12
N ASN A 115 -0.60 -14.58 -22.77
CA ASN A 115 -1.75 -14.47 -23.67
C ASN A 115 -1.97 -12.98 -23.97
N LEU A 116 -1.39 -12.51 -25.05
CA LEU A 116 -1.49 -11.11 -25.51
C LEU A 116 -2.91 -10.74 -25.95
N GLU A 117 -3.76 -11.72 -26.19
CA GLU A 117 -5.12 -11.53 -26.73
C GLU A 117 -6.19 -11.60 -25.63
N ALA A 118 -5.88 -12.14 -24.47
CA ALA A 118 -6.85 -12.27 -23.38
C ALA A 118 -6.78 -11.08 -22.42
N VAL A 119 -7.93 -10.50 -22.12
CA VAL A 119 -8.09 -9.61 -20.98
C VAL A 119 -7.80 -10.39 -19.70
N ASP A 120 -7.08 -9.79 -18.76
CA ASP A 120 -6.78 -10.43 -17.47
C ASP A 120 -8.09 -10.77 -16.74
N SER A 121 -8.39 -12.05 -16.64
CA SER A 121 -9.58 -12.59 -15.96
C SER A 121 -9.28 -12.95 -14.48
N THR A 122 -8.08 -12.66 -13.97
CA THR A 122 -7.78 -12.88 -12.56
C THR A 122 -8.65 -11.97 -11.68
N PRO A 123 -9.16 -12.48 -10.53
CA PRO A 123 -9.88 -11.63 -9.62
C PRO A 123 -9.06 -10.37 -9.28
N PRO A 124 -9.64 -9.17 -9.38
CA PRO A 124 -8.91 -7.91 -9.21
C PRO A 124 -8.54 -7.63 -7.75
N ILE A 125 -8.69 -8.61 -6.86
CA ILE A 125 -8.39 -8.45 -5.44
C ILE A 125 -6.90 -8.32 -5.21
N THR A 126 -6.54 -7.28 -4.49
CA THR A 126 -5.18 -6.95 -4.05
C THR A 126 -5.16 -6.76 -2.53
N TYR A 127 -3.99 -6.98 -1.93
CA TYR A 127 -3.83 -6.94 -0.48
C TYR A 127 -2.73 -5.96 -0.08
N LEU A 128 -3.04 -5.06 0.84
CA LEU A 128 -2.12 -4.08 1.41
C LEU A 128 -1.80 -4.41 2.87
N PRO A 129 -0.55 -4.28 3.31
CA PRO A 129 -0.22 -4.38 4.73
C PRO A 129 -0.70 -3.14 5.49
N LYS A 130 -1.05 -3.31 6.77
CA LYS A 130 -1.31 -2.19 7.69
C LYS A 130 -0.08 -1.32 7.86
N GLN A 131 1.06 -1.96 8.06
CA GLN A 131 2.37 -1.33 8.19
C GLN A 131 3.39 -2.10 7.35
N PHE A 132 4.25 -1.37 6.65
CA PHE A 132 5.30 -1.96 5.81
C PHE A 132 6.46 -0.99 5.63
N ARG A 133 7.69 -1.49 5.65
CA ARG A 133 8.88 -0.72 5.33
C ARG A 133 9.14 -0.76 3.83
N LEU A 134 8.95 0.36 3.15
CA LEU A 134 9.31 0.55 1.75
C LEU A 134 10.84 0.56 1.60
N THR A 135 11.37 -0.23 0.69
CA THR A 135 12.82 -0.43 0.53
C THR A 135 13.42 0.30 -0.66
N GLY A 136 12.62 0.66 -1.66
CA GLY A 136 13.06 1.43 -2.82
C GLY A 136 13.00 2.95 -2.60
N GLY A 137 13.72 3.72 -3.40
CA GLY A 137 13.60 5.18 -3.43
C GLY A 137 12.45 5.69 -4.30
N GLU A 138 11.87 4.82 -5.12
CA GLU A 138 10.87 5.15 -6.15
C GLU A 138 9.58 5.70 -5.57
N PHE A 139 9.17 5.22 -4.36
CA PHE A 139 7.96 5.70 -3.69
C PHE A 139 7.98 7.22 -3.46
N LYS A 140 9.16 7.82 -3.24
CA LYS A 140 9.28 9.26 -3.02
C LYS A 140 8.92 10.05 -4.27
N ALA A 141 9.36 9.59 -5.45
CA ALA A 141 9.02 10.21 -6.73
C ALA A 141 7.53 10.05 -7.06
N GLN A 142 6.96 8.87 -6.81
CA GLN A 142 5.54 8.61 -7.04
C GLN A 142 4.64 9.48 -6.17
N LEU A 143 4.92 9.54 -4.86
CA LEU A 143 4.14 10.36 -3.94
C LEU A 143 4.35 11.85 -4.18
N ARG A 144 5.56 12.27 -4.57
CA ARG A 144 5.82 13.66 -4.96
C ARG A 144 4.98 14.04 -6.18
N ALA A 145 4.95 13.20 -7.22
CA ALA A 145 4.10 13.43 -8.39
C ALA A 145 2.60 13.52 -8.01
N ALA A 146 2.14 12.69 -7.06
CA ALA A 146 0.76 12.75 -6.57
C ALA A 146 0.47 14.07 -5.82
N VAL A 147 1.42 14.56 -4.99
CA VAL A 147 1.32 15.86 -4.30
C VAL A 147 1.28 16.99 -5.31
N ASP A 148 2.22 17.02 -6.26
CA ASP A 148 2.30 18.07 -7.27
C ASP A 148 1.02 18.10 -8.14
N CYS A 149 0.48 16.95 -8.49
CA CYS A 149 -0.80 16.84 -9.19
C CYS A 149 -1.97 17.35 -8.36
N TYR A 150 -2.01 17.01 -7.05
CA TYR A 150 -3.07 17.49 -6.15
C TYR A 150 -3.00 19.01 -5.96
N ASP A 151 -1.81 19.58 -5.83
CA ASP A 151 -1.58 21.01 -5.60
C ASP A 151 -1.77 21.85 -6.85
N SER A 152 -1.61 21.28 -8.05
CA SER A 152 -1.80 21.99 -9.32
C SER A 152 -3.19 22.56 -9.50
N ARG A 153 -4.21 21.92 -8.92
CA ARG A 153 -5.63 22.27 -9.07
C ARG A 153 -6.13 22.38 -10.50
N GLU A 154 -5.38 21.79 -11.44
CA GLU A 154 -5.79 21.68 -12.84
C GLU A 154 -7.06 20.83 -13.01
N ASP A 155 -7.64 20.83 -14.20
CA ASP A 155 -8.81 20.01 -14.51
C ASP A 155 -8.59 18.54 -14.13
N ASP A 156 -9.59 17.93 -13.52
CA ASP A 156 -9.56 16.54 -13.06
C ASP A 156 -8.42 16.19 -12.06
N TYR A 157 -7.79 17.18 -11.41
CA TYR A 157 -6.66 16.94 -10.50
C TYR A 157 -6.94 15.84 -9.46
N LYS A 158 -8.13 15.79 -8.86
CA LYS A 158 -8.48 14.73 -7.89
C LYS A 158 -8.53 13.34 -8.53
N ARG A 159 -9.00 13.23 -9.75
CA ARG A 159 -9.02 11.95 -10.50
C ARG A 159 -7.61 11.50 -10.85
N ARG A 160 -6.80 12.41 -11.38
CA ARG A 160 -5.38 12.16 -11.68
C ARG A 160 -4.61 11.78 -10.42
N THR A 161 -4.81 12.49 -9.32
CA THR A 161 -4.22 12.15 -8.01
C THR A 161 -4.68 10.78 -7.52
N SER A 162 -5.96 10.42 -7.69
CA SER A 162 -6.48 9.10 -7.35
C SER A 162 -5.80 7.98 -8.14
N THR A 163 -5.54 8.20 -9.43
CA THR A 163 -4.80 7.25 -10.28
C THR A 163 -3.35 7.08 -9.81
N LEU A 164 -2.67 8.19 -9.46
CA LEU A 164 -1.30 8.15 -8.95
C LEU A 164 -1.24 7.44 -7.57
N LEU A 165 -2.17 7.75 -6.67
CA LEU A 165 -2.28 7.06 -5.39
C LEU A 165 -2.54 5.56 -5.60
N HIS A 166 -3.44 5.20 -6.51
CA HIS A 166 -3.75 3.81 -6.82
C HIS A 166 -2.51 3.05 -7.32
N SER A 167 -1.76 3.63 -8.25
CA SER A 167 -0.49 3.06 -8.72
C SER A 167 0.50 2.84 -7.58
N PHE A 168 0.63 3.80 -6.67
CA PHE A 168 1.47 3.67 -5.47
C PHE A 168 1.00 2.53 -4.55
N LEU A 169 -0.31 2.38 -4.31
CA LEU A 169 -0.85 1.29 -3.50
C LEU A 169 -0.56 -0.09 -4.11
N LEU A 170 -0.72 -0.23 -5.45
CA LEU A 170 -0.38 -1.45 -6.17
C LEU A 170 1.11 -1.79 -6.07
N GLN A 171 1.99 -0.80 -6.20
CA GLN A 171 3.43 -0.97 -6.04
C GLN A 171 3.78 -1.42 -4.63
N THR A 172 3.17 -0.81 -3.60
CA THR A 172 3.37 -1.20 -2.20
C THR A 172 2.93 -2.65 -1.94
N ALA A 173 1.79 -3.06 -2.49
CA ALA A 173 1.31 -4.43 -2.40
C ALA A 173 2.30 -5.42 -3.04
N HIS A 174 2.85 -5.06 -4.21
CA HIS A 174 3.86 -5.86 -4.90
C HIS A 174 5.16 -5.99 -4.10
N GLU A 175 5.70 -4.89 -3.57
CA GLU A 175 6.93 -4.90 -2.75
C GLU A 175 6.74 -5.72 -1.47
N HIS A 176 5.58 -5.59 -0.82
CA HIS A 176 5.26 -6.40 0.36
C HIS A 176 5.25 -7.90 0.03
N LEU A 177 4.66 -8.30 -1.10
CA LEU A 177 4.68 -9.69 -1.55
C LEU A 177 6.10 -10.20 -1.81
N LEU A 178 6.93 -9.40 -2.49
CA LEU A 178 8.32 -9.77 -2.78
C LEU A 178 9.14 -9.92 -1.49
N SER A 179 8.96 -9.04 -0.51
CA SER A 179 9.67 -9.10 0.78
C SER A 179 9.35 -10.39 1.55
N ARG A 180 8.08 -10.82 1.55
CA ARG A 180 7.66 -12.07 2.20
C ARG A 180 8.24 -13.30 1.52
N ASN A 181 8.26 -13.33 0.19
CA ASN A 181 8.86 -14.43 -0.57
C ASN A 181 10.37 -14.54 -0.34
N SER A 182 11.06 -13.40 -0.22
CA SER A 182 12.49 -13.36 0.10
C SER A 182 12.80 -13.85 1.52
N ALA A 183 11.95 -13.49 2.49
CA ALA A 183 12.08 -13.97 3.87
C ALA A 183 11.86 -15.49 4.00
N GLN A 184 11.11 -16.11 3.09
CA GLN A 184 10.91 -17.57 3.01
C GLN A 184 11.97 -18.29 2.19
N GLY A 185 13.07 -17.61 1.77
CA GLY A 185 14.17 -18.20 1.00
C GLY A 185 13.83 -18.54 -0.45
N ARG A 186 12.67 -18.16 -0.96
CA ARG A 186 12.22 -18.43 -2.33
C ARG A 186 12.06 -17.15 -3.15
N LYS A 187 13.10 -16.77 -3.88
CA LYS A 187 12.94 -15.82 -4.99
C LYS A 187 12.34 -16.60 -6.17
N LEU A 188 11.03 -16.54 -6.37
CA LEU A 188 10.34 -17.12 -7.51
C LEU A 188 10.92 -16.50 -8.81
N ARG A 189 11.68 -17.29 -9.57
CA ARG A 189 12.19 -16.92 -10.89
C ARG A 189 11.28 -17.52 -11.96
N LYS A 190 11.19 -16.86 -13.11
CA LYS A 190 10.44 -17.40 -14.27
C LYS A 190 10.91 -18.81 -14.65
N SER A 191 12.22 -19.07 -14.60
CA SER A 191 12.81 -20.38 -14.83
C SER A 191 12.28 -21.48 -13.90
N ASP A 192 12.09 -21.15 -12.61
CA ASP A 192 11.65 -22.12 -11.62
C ASP A 192 10.19 -22.53 -11.88
N VAL A 193 9.35 -21.56 -12.24
CA VAL A 193 7.93 -21.80 -12.57
C VAL A 193 7.78 -22.60 -13.87
N ILE A 194 8.59 -22.28 -14.89
CA ILE A 194 8.61 -23.05 -16.15
C ILE A 194 9.10 -24.48 -15.90
N ALA A 195 10.14 -24.67 -15.10
CA ALA A 195 10.65 -26.01 -14.76
C ALA A 195 9.60 -26.84 -14.01
N GLU A 196 8.88 -26.26 -13.05
CA GLU A 196 7.77 -26.93 -12.36
C GLU A 196 6.63 -27.32 -13.32
N GLN A 197 6.29 -26.48 -14.30
CA GLN A 197 5.26 -26.77 -15.29
C GLN A 197 5.69 -27.94 -16.20
N LEU A 198 6.95 -27.92 -16.67
CA LEU A 198 7.49 -29.00 -17.48
C LEU A 198 7.49 -30.36 -16.74
N LEU A 199 7.88 -30.33 -15.44
CA LEU A 199 7.84 -31.55 -14.61
C LEU A 199 6.42 -32.11 -14.42
N ARG A 200 5.39 -31.25 -14.36
CA ARG A 200 3.99 -31.69 -14.30
C ARG A 200 3.46 -32.25 -15.61
N TYR A 201 4.05 -31.90 -16.75
CA TYR A 201 3.69 -32.45 -18.07
C TYR A 201 4.34 -33.79 -18.34
N LEU A 202 5.44 -34.10 -17.65
CA LEU A 202 6.21 -35.34 -17.84
C LEU A 202 5.80 -36.45 -16.86
N ASN A 203 4.97 -36.17 -15.87
CA ASN A 203 4.39 -37.10 -14.91
C ASN A 203 2.88 -37.28 -15.15
#